data_fe98df004497d788abe420ee85d5f230
#
_entry.id   fe98df004497d788abe420ee85d5f230
#
_cell.length_a   1.000
_cell.length_b   1.000
_cell.length_c   1.000
_cell.angle_alpha   90.00
_cell.angle_beta   90.00
_cell.angle_gamma   90.00
#
_symmetry.space_group_name_H-M   'P 1'
#
loop_
_entity.id
_entity.type
_entity.pdbx_description
1 polymer ?
#
loop_
_entity_poly.entity_id
_entity_poly.type
_entity_poly.pdbx_seq_one_letter_code
_entity_poly.pdbx_strand_id
1 'polypeptide(L)'
;MKKLILIISFLIASIVSGFSQDDAEGCKDHAILTRMPTYFISSCSNSYNQAEIVTGSTNGEQIRKTIEGNVSSIEYNQKEGNEGKLPSWFQIVKNYENALGRIGGKKIFGDGMIATFHVTGNNKDIWISIELNTSDAEGANVYSFYAKIIEMEAMKQEITSNEILTALNTDGYIALYINFETGKSDIKSESQKIIEQIAEMLKANLSLKISVEGHTDNVGTPATNKTLSENRAKSVMNALIAKGIDKSRLSAKGWGQDKPISDNTTEEGKAKNRRVEIVKL
;
A
#
# COMPACT_ATOMS: atom_id res chain seq x y z
N MET A 1 26.25 -81.22 -19.24
CA MET A 1 25.33 -80.11 -19.47
C MET A 1 25.28 -79.29 -18.19
N LYS A 2 26.07 -78.23 -18.07
CA LYS A 2 26.09 -77.33 -16.89
C LYS A 2 25.13 -76.16 -17.17
N LYS A 3 24.04 -76.05 -16.39
CA LYS A 3 23.13 -74.94 -16.47
C LYS A 3 23.72 -73.72 -15.72
N LEU A 4 23.98 -72.64 -16.45
CA LEU A 4 24.40 -71.35 -15.92
C LEU A 4 23.14 -70.60 -15.46
N ILE A 5 23.06 -70.35 -14.15
CA ILE A 5 21.98 -69.53 -13.55
C ILE A 5 22.50 -68.10 -13.53
N LEU A 6 21.89 -67.24 -14.33
CA LEU A 6 22.16 -65.80 -14.38
C LEU A 6 21.31 -65.13 -13.30
N ILE A 7 21.97 -64.67 -12.25
CA ILE A 7 21.32 -63.84 -11.20
C ILE A 7 21.35 -62.39 -11.66
N ILE A 8 20.19 -61.88 -12.09
CA ILE A 8 20.02 -60.46 -12.40
C ILE A 8 19.70 -59.73 -11.08
N SER A 9 20.68 -59.05 -10.54
CA SER A 9 20.50 -58.10 -9.40
C SER A 9 19.78 -56.89 -9.89
N PHE A 10 18.53 -56.72 -9.55
CA PHE A 10 17.75 -55.51 -9.74
C PHE A 10 18.20 -54.49 -8.70
N LEU A 11 19.03 -53.50 -9.08
CA LEU A 11 19.38 -52.36 -8.24
C LEU A 11 18.17 -51.43 -8.28
N ILE A 12 17.32 -51.44 -7.24
CA ILE A 12 16.28 -50.45 -7.05
C ILE A 12 16.99 -49.19 -6.57
N ALA A 13 17.30 -48.31 -7.49
CA ALA A 13 17.68 -46.93 -7.17
C ALA A 13 16.42 -46.23 -6.60
N SER A 14 16.34 -46.12 -5.28
CA SER A 14 15.37 -45.28 -4.62
C SER A 14 15.67 -43.84 -5.01
N ILE A 15 14.93 -43.33 -5.99
CA ILE A 15 14.89 -41.88 -6.27
C ILE A 15 14.18 -41.27 -5.06
N VAL A 16 14.94 -40.80 -4.10
CA VAL A 16 14.44 -39.87 -3.10
C VAL A 16 14.14 -38.58 -3.86
N SER A 17 12.94 -38.45 -4.36
CA SER A 17 12.39 -37.18 -4.80
C SER A 17 12.34 -36.31 -3.54
N GLY A 18 13.35 -35.48 -3.34
CA GLY A 18 13.27 -34.39 -2.40
C GLY A 18 12.08 -33.53 -2.80
N PHE A 19 11.00 -33.63 -2.05
CA PHE A 19 9.91 -32.69 -2.16
C PHE A 19 10.50 -31.33 -1.79
N SER A 20 10.72 -30.47 -2.78
CA SER A 20 10.92 -29.04 -2.54
C SER A 20 9.64 -28.56 -1.84
N GLN A 21 9.77 -28.11 -0.59
CA GLN A 21 8.65 -27.44 0.06
C GLN A 21 8.43 -26.12 -0.65
N ASP A 22 7.39 -26.08 -1.48
CA ASP A 22 6.98 -24.90 -2.22
C ASP A 22 6.16 -23.98 -1.30
N ASP A 23 6.13 -22.70 -1.67
CA ASP A 23 5.27 -21.73 -1.01
C ASP A 23 3.80 -22.09 -1.18
N ALA A 24 2.98 -21.70 -0.21
CA ALA A 24 1.54 -21.81 -0.30
C ALA A 24 1.03 -21.11 -1.58
N GLU A 25 0.04 -21.73 -2.25
CA GLU A 25 -0.47 -21.27 -3.53
C GLU A 25 -0.90 -19.78 -3.47
N GLY A 26 -0.42 -19.00 -4.42
CA GLY A 26 -0.71 -17.57 -4.51
C GLY A 26 0.08 -16.68 -3.55
N CYS A 27 0.86 -17.25 -2.63
CA CYS A 27 1.64 -16.49 -1.66
C CYS A 27 3.01 -16.07 -2.24
N LYS A 28 3.45 -14.87 -1.89
CA LYS A 28 4.76 -14.31 -2.27
C LYS A 28 5.30 -13.44 -1.14
N ASP A 29 6.61 -13.27 -1.11
CA ASP A 29 7.23 -12.25 -0.25
C ASP A 29 6.68 -10.86 -0.56
N HIS A 30 6.55 -10.04 0.47
CA HIS A 30 6.19 -8.64 0.29
C HIS A 30 7.32 -7.88 -0.40
N ALA A 31 6.99 -6.89 -1.24
CA ALA A 31 7.97 -6.15 -2.07
C ALA A 31 9.14 -5.53 -1.29
N ILE A 32 8.94 -5.23 0.01
CA ILE A 32 9.97 -4.62 0.86
C ILE A 32 10.67 -5.64 1.78
N LEU A 33 10.19 -6.89 1.86
CA LEU A 33 10.74 -7.93 2.72
C LEU A 33 11.03 -9.19 1.92
N THR A 34 12.27 -9.64 1.96
CA THR A 34 12.67 -10.94 1.41
C THR A 34 13.00 -11.87 2.56
N ARG A 35 12.39 -13.07 2.55
CA ARG A 35 12.67 -14.10 3.56
C ARG A 35 14.11 -14.60 3.49
N MET A 36 14.54 -15.23 4.57
CA MET A 36 15.81 -15.98 4.58
C MET A 36 15.65 -17.30 3.80
N PRO A 37 16.71 -17.79 3.11
CA PRO A 37 16.61 -18.95 2.21
C PRO A 37 16.14 -20.25 2.87
N THR A 38 16.31 -20.39 4.19
CA THR A 38 15.93 -21.56 4.98
C THR A 38 14.42 -21.67 5.24
N TYR A 39 13.63 -20.69 4.81
CA TYR A 39 12.18 -20.65 5.02
C TYR A 39 11.40 -20.73 3.72
N PHE A 40 10.16 -21.22 3.83
CA PHE A 40 9.11 -21.12 2.81
C PHE A 40 7.88 -20.43 3.41
N ILE A 41 6.96 -19.98 2.57
CA ILE A 41 5.71 -19.37 3.02
C ILE A 41 4.67 -20.45 3.21
N SER A 42 4.24 -20.69 4.45
CA SER A 42 3.19 -21.67 4.76
C SER A 42 1.78 -21.11 4.60
N SER A 43 1.61 -19.81 4.86
CA SER A 43 0.36 -19.09 4.67
C SER A 43 0.57 -17.61 4.42
N CYS A 44 -0.40 -16.99 3.75
CA CYS A 44 -0.45 -15.54 3.62
C CYS A 44 -1.88 -15.02 3.50
N SER A 45 -2.08 -13.77 3.90
CA SER A 45 -3.31 -13.03 3.67
C SER A 45 -3.01 -11.57 3.36
N ASN A 46 -3.90 -10.93 2.61
CA ASN A 46 -3.84 -9.50 2.35
C ASN A 46 -5.27 -8.95 2.36
N SER A 47 -5.50 -7.93 3.17
CA SER A 47 -6.80 -7.25 3.24
C SER A 47 -6.64 -5.85 3.80
N TYR A 48 -7.53 -4.92 3.41
CA TYR A 48 -7.65 -3.65 4.10
C TYR A 48 -8.31 -3.88 5.45
N ASN A 49 -7.63 -3.54 6.54
CA ASN A 49 -8.11 -3.78 7.91
C ASN A 49 -7.40 -2.87 8.92
N GLN A 50 -7.87 -2.92 10.16
CA GLN A 50 -7.13 -2.44 11.32
C GLN A 50 -6.28 -3.58 11.90
N ALA A 51 -5.05 -3.27 12.26
CA ALA A 51 -4.15 -4.20 12.92
C ALA A 51 -3.45 -3.54 14.11
N GLU A 52 -3.27 -4.30 15.16
CA GLU A 52 -2.49 -3.88 16.31
C GLU A 52 -1.02 -4.31 16.15
N ILE A 53 -0.11 -3.42 16.52
CA ILE A 53 1.33 -3.68 16.62
C ILE A 53 1.89 -3.18 17.94
N VAL A 54 2.91 -3.84 18.43
CA VAL A 54 3.62 -3.45 19.66
C VAL A 54 4.62 -2.35 19.31
N THR A 55 4.51 -1.21 19.97
CA THR A 55 5.40 -0.05 19.74
C THR A 55 6.27 0.29 20.94
N GLY A 56 6.12 -0.40 22.04
CA GLY A 56 6.88 -0.19 23.27
C GLY A 56 6.48 -1.15 24.37
N SER A 57 7.09 -0.98 25.53
CA SER A 57 6.68 -1.67 26.77
C SER A 57 6.93 -0.75 27.96
N THR A 58 6.03 -0.81 28.95
CA THR A 58 6.14 -0.09 30.23
C THR A 58 5.74 -1.02 31.35
N ASN A 59 6.59 -1.17 32.37
CA ASN A 59 6.37 -2.06 33.53
C ASN A 59 6.06 -3.52 33.16
N GLY A 60 6.61 -4.01 32.03
CA GLY A 60 6.36 -5.37 31.53
C GLY A 60 5.10 -5.51 30.68
N GLU A 61 4.28 -4.47 30.55
CA GLU A 61 3.11 -4.46 29.67
C GLU A 61 3.45 -3.87 28.32
N GLN A 62 2.96 -4.49 27.24
CA GLN A 62 3.18 -4.05 25.86
C GLN A 62 2.30 -2.83 25.55
N ILE A 63 2.93 -1.79 25.00
CA ILE A 63 2.21 -0.65 24.43
C ILE A 63 1.87 -1.00 22.98
N ARG A 64 0.57 -1.03 22.66
CA ARG A 64 0.04 -1.36 21.33
C ARG A 64 -0.49 -0.12 20.63
N LYS A 65 -0.33 -0.07 19.32
CA LYS A 65 -0.89 0.95 18.43
C LYS A 65 -1.75 0.25 17.39
N THR A 66 -2.99 0.71 17.25
CA THR A 66 -3.87 0.29 16.15
C THR A 66 -3.54 1.11 14.91
N ILE A 67 -3.34 0.44 13.78
CA ILE A 67 -3.02 1.04 12.50
C ILE A 67 -4.00 0.50 11.47
N GLU A 68 -4.50 1.38 10.62
CA GLU A 68 -5.43 1.06 9.55
C GLU A 68 -4.71 1.15 8.20
N GLY A 69 -4.93 0.17 7.32
CA GLY A 69 -4.30 0.12 6.00
C GLY A 69 -4.41 -1.25 5.34
N ASN A 70 -3.68 -1.44 4.25
CA ASN A 70 -3.50 -2.75 3.65
C ASN A 70 -2.60 -3.61 4.53
N VAL A 71 -3.19 -4.63 5.15
CA VAL A 71 -2.51 -5.56 6.06
C VAL A 71 -2.14 -6.83 5.30
N SER A 72 -0.85 -7.03 5.08
CA SER A 72 -0.29 -8.30 4.61
C SER A 72 0.25 -9.07 5.81
N SER A 73 -0.23 -10.29 6.00
CA SER A 73 0.31 -11.23 7.01
C SER A 73 0.90 -12.42 6.29
N ILE A 74 2.13 -12.78 6.61
CA ILE A 74 2.88 -13.86 5.98
C ILE A 74 3.45 -14.73 7.09
N GLU A 75 3.20 -16.02 7.02
CA GLU A 75 3.80 -17.01 7.92
C GLU A 75 4.95 -17.72 7.20
N TYR A 76 6.11 -17.72 7.84
CA TYR A 76 7.31 -18.38 7.37
C TYR A 76 7.61 -19.61 8.23
N ASN A 77 7.73 -20.77 7.60
CA ASN A 77 8.14 -22.01 8.22
C ASN A 77 9.48 -22.50 7.66
N GLN A 78 10.25 -23.20 8.48
CA GLN A 78 11.50 -23.80 8.06
C GLN A 78 11.30 -24.82 6.93
N LYS A 79 12.22 -24.88 5.98
CA LYS A 79 12.31 -25.97 5.01
C LYS A 79 12.91 -27.21 5.67
N GLU A 80 12.37 -28.38 5.34
CA GLU A 80 12.92 -29.68 5.76
C GLU A 80 14.41 -29.80 5.43
N GLY A 81 15.16 -30.50 6.27
CA GLY A 81 16.59 -30.70 6.09
C GLY A 81 17.47 -29.55 6.54
N ASN A 82 16.90 -28.51 7.16
CA ASN A 82 17.64 -27.38 7.72
C ASN A 82 17.71 -27.35 9.26
N GLU A 83 17.31 -28.42 9.95
CA GLU A 83 17.18 -28.49 11.41
C GLU A 83 18.48 -28.17 12.15
N GLY A 84 19.55 -28.11 11.78
CA GLY A 84 20.80 -27.69 12.46
C GLY A 84 21.35 -26.36 11.95
N LYS A 85 20.64 -25.67 11.06
CA LYS A 85 21.12 -24.47 10.36
C LYS A 85 20.17 -23.28 10.48
N LEU A 86 19.19 -23.37 11.36
CA LEU A 86 18.20 -22.31 11.53
C LEU A 86 18.83 -21.08 12.18
N PRO A 87 18.44 -19.88 11.76
CA PRO A 87 18.89 -18.68 12.41
C PRO A 87 18.23 -18.52 13.79
N SER A 88 18.94 -17.85 14.68
CA SER A 88 18.38 -17.36 15.92
C SER A 88 17.43 -16.19 15.67
N TRP A 89 16.56 -15.92 16.65
CA TRP A 89 15.69 -14.74 16.62
C TRP A 89 16.46 -13.45 16.36
N PHE A 90 17.58 -13.26 17.05
CA PHE A 90 18.45 -12.10 16.85
C PHE A 90 18.95 -11.96 15.40
N GLN A 91 19.31 -13.07 14.75
CA GLN A 91 19.76 -13.05 13.36
C GLN A 91 18.62 -12.69 12.40
N ILE A 92 17.39 -13.18 12.64
CA ILE A 92 16.21 -12.82 11.85
C ILE A 92 15.94 -11.33 11.98
N VAL A 93 15.83 -10.81 13.20
CA VAL A 93 15.58 -9.38 13.46
C VAL A 93 16.67 -8.52 12.83
N LYS A 94 17.94 -8.92 12.95
CA LYS A 94 19.07 -8.15 12.39
C LYS A 94 19.06 -8.14 10.87
N ASN A 95 18.65 -9.25 10.24
CA ASN A 95 18.50 -9.32 8.78
C ASN A 95 17.45 -8.31 8.29
N TYR A 96 16.28 -8.26 8.92
CA TYR A 96 15.23 -7.31 8.55
C TYR A 96 15.58 -5.88 8.93
N GLU A 97 16.22 -5.64 10.06
CA GLU A 97 16.71 -4.29 10.43
C GLU A 97 17.66 -3.73 9.36
N ASN A 98 18.59 -4.56 8.88
CA ASN A 98 19.51 -4.16 7.83
C ASN A 98 18.81 -3.92 6.46
N ALA A 99 17.86 -4.77 6.10
CA ALA A 99 17.09 -4.64 4.85
C ALA A 99 16.22 -3.37 4.87
N LEU A 100 15.46 -3.16 5.93
CA LEU A 100 14.57 -2.01 6.09
C LEU A 100 15.35 -0.69 6.27
N GLY A 101 16.49 -0.72 6.94
CA GLY A 101 17.37 0.45 7.09
C GLY A 101 17.83 1.04 5.76
N ARG A 102 18.00 0.21 4.71
CA ARG A 102 18.37 0.68 3.36
C ARG A 102 17.29 1.51 2.67
N ILE A 103 16.04 1.36 3.10
CA ILE A 103 14.89 2.09 2.56
C ILE A 103 14.33 3.13 3.54
N GLY A 104 15.13 3.53 4.56
CA GLY A 104 14.76 4.54 5.54
C GLY A 104 13.97 4.03 6.75
N GLY A 105 13.86 2.71 6.89
CA GLY A 105 13.16 2.08 8.02
C GLY A 105 13.94 2.19 9.32
N LYS A 106 13.21 2.39 10.42
CA LYS A 106 13.75 2.45 11.79
C LYS A 106 13.10 1.39 12.64
N LYS A 107 13.90 0.71 13.48
CA LYS A 107 13.35 -0.16 14.51
C LYS A 107 12.74 0.69 15.62
N ILE A 108 11.46 0.46 15.92
CA ILE A 108 10.68 1.19 16.92
C ILE A 108 10.69 0.42 18.26
N PHE A 109 10.54 -0.91 18.17
CA PHE A 109 10.53 -1.79 19.34
C PHE A 109 11.21 -3.13 19.01
N GLY A 110 11.68 -3.83 20.03
CA GLY A 110 12.17 -5.20 19.89
C GLY A 110 12.47 -5.82 21.25
N ASP A 111 11.96 -7.02 21.43
CA ASP A 111 12.23 -7.90 22.56
C ASP A 111 12.63 -9.31 22.07
N GLY A 112 12.54 -10.32 22.94
CA GLY A 112 12.85 -11.71 22.58
C GLY A 112 11.84 -12.38 21.64
N MET A 113 10.71 -11.74 21.31
CA MET A 113 9.58 -12.36 20.59
C MET A 113 9.00 -11.49 19.48
N ILE A 114 9.14 -10.17 19.56
CA ILE A 114 8.57 -9.20 18.63
C ILE A 114 9.62 -8.18 18.23
N ALA A 115 9.65 -7.80 16.96
CA ALA A 115 10.41 -6.67 16.48
C ALA A 115 9.53 -5.83 15.55
N THR A 116 9.39 -4.54 15.88
CA THR A 116 8.56 -3.59 15.12
C THR A 116 9.44 -2.55 14.45
N PHE A 117 9.13 -2.30 13.19
CA PHE A 117 9.82 -1.31 12.35
C PHE A 117 8.80 -0.34 11.75
N HIS A 118 9.28 0.86 11.44
CA HIS A 118 8.51 1.89 10.77
C HIS A 118 9.32 2.46 9.62
N VAL A 119 8.77 2.44 8.41
CA VAL A 119 9.37 2.99 7.18
C VAL A 119 8.55 4.19 6.76
N THR A 120 9.18 5.37 6.72
CA THR A 120 8.57 6.62 6.28
C THR A 120 9.37 7.25 5.16
N GLY A 121 8.72 7.97 4.25
CA GLY A 121 9.35 8.69 3.15
C GLY A 121 8.87 8.24 1.77
N ASN A 122 9.06 9.08 0.75
CA ASN A 122 8.60 8.81 -0.62
C ASN A 122 7.12 8.44 -0.74
N ASN A 123 6.26 9.12 0.01
CA ASN A 123 4.81 8.84 0.08
C ASN A 123 4.47 7.45 0.65
N LYS A 124 5.37 6.85 1.43
CA LYS A 124 5.16 5.58 2.11
C LYS A 124 5.09 5.80 3.61
N ASP A 125 4.15 5.15 4.25
CA ASP A 125 4.03 5.01 5.70
C ASP A 125 3.69 3.54 5.96
N ILE A 126 4.73 2.76 6.33
CA ILE A 126 4.62 1.30 6.42
C ILE A 126 5.11 0.87 7.79
N TRP A 127 4.25 0.14 8.49
CA TRP A 127 4.57 -0.50 9.75
C TRP A 127 4.80 -1.99 9.53
N ILE A 128 5.82 -2.53 10.14
CA ILE A 128 6.18 -3.94 10.04
C ILE A 128 6.35 -4.51 11.44
N SER A 129 5.68 -5.61 11.72
CA SER A 129 5.91 -6.44 12.90
C SER A 129 6.42 -7.80 12.46
N ILE A 130 7.57 -8.21 13.02
CA ILE A 130 8.07 -9.58 12.90
C ILE A 130 7.83 -10.22 14.27
N GLU A 131 7.13 -11.34 14.30
CA GLU A 131 6.66 -11.98 15.54
C GLU A 131 7.05 -13.45 15.53
N LEU A 132 7.73 -13.88 16.60
CA LEU A 132 8.09 -15.29 16.79
C LEU A 132 6.84 -16.13 17.04
N ASN A 133 6.71 -17.25 16.34
CA ASN A 133 5.71 -18.26 16.69
C ASN A 133 6.21 -19.04 17.92
N THR A 134 5.61 -18.75 19.07
CA THR A 134 6.06 -19.28 20.37
C THR A 134 5.85 -20.77 20.55
N SER A 135 4.94 -21.38 19.76
CA SER A 135 4.73 -22.83 19.80
C SER A 135 5.91 -23.63 19.25
N ASP A 136 6.74 -22.96 18.42
CA ASP A 136 7.78 -23.62 17.62
C ASP A 136 9.20 -23.12 17.97
N ALA A 137 9.36 -22.40 19.08
CA ALA A 137 10.68 -21.92 19.53
C ALA A 137 11.28 -22.87 20.54
N GLU A 138 12.25 -23.67 20.14
CA GLU A 138 13.12 -24.43 21.02
C GLU A 138 14.53 -23.83 21.04
N GLY A 139 14.93 -23.24 22.17
CA GLY A 139 16.28 -22.70 22.32
C GLY A 139 16.60 -21.51 21.40
N ALA A 140 17.76 -21.56 20.72
CA ALA A 140 18.24 -20.49 19.86
C ALA A 140 17.69 -20.55 18.41
N ASN A 141 17.04 -21.64 18.03
CA ASN A 141 16.56 -21.89 16.66
C ASN A 141 15.10 -21.42 16.49
N VAL A 142 14.83 -20.74 15.40
CA VAL A 142 13.46 -20.31 15.05
C VAL A 142 12.92 -21.20 13.95
N TYR A 143 11.88 -21.96 14.25
CA TYR A 143 11.22 -22.85 13.31
C TYR A 143 10.17 -22.13 12.46
N SER A 144 9.41 -21.21 13.06
CA SER A 144 8.47 -20.38 12.34
C SER A 144 8.36 -18.97 12.93
N PHE A 145 7.94 -18.01 12.09
CA PHE A 145 7.66 -16.64 12.50
C PHE A 145 6.68 -15.98 11.54
N TYR A 146 6.02 -14.94 12.01
CA TYR A 146 5.10 -14.12 11.24
C TYR A 146 5.73 -12.80 10.86
N ALA A 147 5.45 -12.34 9.63
CA ALA A 147 5.65 -10.96 9.22
C ALA A 147 4.29 -10.32 8.94
N LYS A 148 3.97 -9.25 9.66
CA LYS A 148 2.79 -8.42 9.44
C LYS A 148 3.26 -7.08 8.90
N ILE A 149 2.81 -6.73 7.72
CA ILE A 149 3.13 -5.47 7.04
C ILE A 149 1.84 -4.68 6.87
N ILE A 150 1.82 -3.45 7.36
CA ILE A 150 0.67 -2.56 7.27
C ILE A 150 1.10 -1.36 6.44
N GLU A 151 0.65 -1.30 5.20
CA GLU A 151 0.80 -0.12 4.35
C GLU A 151 -0.34 0.84 4.65
N MET A 152 -0.03 1.95 5.32
CA MET A 152 -1.03 2.96 5.64
C MET A 152 -1.48 3.64 4.35
N GLU A 153 -2.66 3.28 3.91
CA GLU A 153 -3.42 4.01 2.90
C GLU A 153 -4.74 4.42 3.53
N ALA A 154 -5.06 5.71 3.48
CA ALA A 154 -6.41 6.11 3.84
C ALA A 154 -7.40 5.39 2.92
N MET A 155 -8.40 4.73 3.49
CA MET A 155 -9.49 4.14 2.72
C MET A 155 -10.12 5.22 1.85
N LYS A 156 -9.85 5.17 0.55
CA LYS A 156 -10.49 6.06 -0.40
C LYS A 156 -11.90 5.57 -0.59
N GLN A 157 -12.87 6.24 0.04
CA GLN A 157 -14.26 6.03 -0.31
C GLN A 157 -14.40 6.30 -1.81
N GLU A 158 -14.76 5.28 -2.58
CA GLU A 158 -15.00 5.44 -4.02
C GLU A 158 -16.27 6.29 -4.16
N ILE A 159 -16.06 7.55 -4.55
CA ILE A 159 -17.17 8.45 -4.81
C ILE A 159 -17.94 7.97 -6.05
N THR A 160 -19.24 7.93 -5.96
CA THR A 160 -20.13 7.53 -7.05
C THR A 160 -20.66 8.74 -7.82
N SER A 161 -21.10 8.51 -9.07
CA SER A 161 -21.75 9.54 -9.90
C SER A 161 -22.98 10.15 -9.24
N ASN A 162 -23.73 9.35 -8.45
CA ASN A 162 -24.91 9.84 -7.70
C ASN A 162 -24.52 10.74 -6.53
N GLU A 163 -23.47 10.42 -5.78
CA GLU A 163 -22.97 11.27 -4.71
C GLU A 163 -22.44 12.61 -5.22
N ILE A 164 -21.72 12.59 -6.36
CA ILE A 164 -21.29 13.82 -7.04
C ILE A 164 -22.50 14.67 -7.42
N LEU A 165 -23.51 14.09 -8.07
CA LEU A 165 -24.71 14.80 -8.47
C LEU A 165 -25.47 15.38 -7.27
N THR A 166 -25.60 14.61 -6.19
CA THR A 166 -26.25 15.04 -4.97
C THR A 166 -25.55 16.27 -4.39
N ALA A 167 -24.23 16.23 -4.23
CA ALA A 167 -23.45 17.36 -3.73
C ALA A 167 -23.58 18.60 -4.64
N LEU A 168 -23.54 18.43 -5.98
CA LEU A 168 -23.75 19.54 -6.92
C LEU A 168 -25.16 20.15 -6.79
N ASN A 169 -26.16 19.38 -6.45
CA ASN A 169 -27.53 19.88 -6.31
C ASN A 169 -27.80 20.52 -4.95
N THR A 170 -27.15 20.04 -3.88
CA THR A 170 -27.32 20.57 -2.51
C THR A 170 -26.40 21.75 -2.23
N ASP A 171 -25.11 21.61 -2.53
CA ASP A 171 -24.06 22.54 -2.13
C ASP A 171 -23.54 23.39 -3.29
N GLY A 172 -23.89 23.04 -4.53
CA GLY A 172 -23.40 23.68 -5.74
C GLY A 172 -22.00 23.25 -6.18
N TYR A 173 -21.27 22.53 -5.35
CA TYR A 173 -19.93 22.06 -5.65
C TYR A 173 -19.60 20.78 -4.87
N ILE A 174 -18.50 20.11 -5.29
CA ILE A 174 -17.89 19.02 -4.56
C ILE A 174 -16.36 19.08 -4.70
N ALA A 175 -15.63 18.89 -3.59
CA ALA A 175 -14.19 18.78 -3.58
C ALA A 175 -13.76 17.32 -3.82
N LEU A 176 -12.89 17.09 -4.79
CA LEU A 176 -12.37 15.78 -5.16
C LEU A 176 -10.85 15.77 -5.08
N TYR A 177 -10.30 14.68 -4.53
CA TYR A 177 -8.85 14.50 -4.39
C TYR A 177 -8.31 13.71 -5.59
N ILE A 178 -8.07 14.43 -6.70
CA ILE A 178 -7.47 13.88 -7.91
C ILE A 178 -5.95 13.97 -7.78
N ASN A 179 -5.27 12.82 -7.83
CA ASN A 179 -3.83 12.73 -7.71
C ASN A 179 -3.14 13.02 -9.04
N PHE A 180 -2.11 13.85 -8.99
CA PHE A 180 -1.24 14.21 -10.11
C PHE A 180 0.20 13.79 -9.82
N GLU A 181 1.01 13.68 -10.86
CA GLU A 181 2.46 13.56 -10.69
C GLU A 181 3.03 14.79 -9.97
N THR A 182 4.05 14.58 -9.16
CA THR A 182 4.62 15.65 -8.33
C THR A 182 5.07 16.84 -9.16
N GLY A 183 4.52 18.03 -8.86
CA GLY A 183 4.82 19.25 -9.59
C GLY A 183 4.25 19.31 -11.02
N LYS A 184 3.44 18.31 -11.45
CA LYS A 184 2.89 18.21 -12.79
C LYS A 184 1.36 18.25 -12.77
N SER A 185 0.78 18.22 -13.98
CA SER A 185 -0.68 18.15 -14.22
C SER A 185 -1.13 16.81 -14.82
N ASP A 186 -0.23 15.83 -14.94
CA ASP A 186 -0.57 14.49 -15.43
C ASP A 186 -1.35 13.74 -14.36
N ILE A 187 -2.57 13.29 -14.71
CA ILE A 187 -3.46 12.57 -13.79
C ILE A 187 -2.95 11.14 -13.60
N LYS A 188 -2.75 10.74 -12.36
CA LYS A 188 -2.32 9.38 -12.03
C LYS A 188 -3.43 8.35 -12.31
N SER A 189 -3.02 7.12 -12.63
CA SER A 189 -3.94 6.01 -12.95
C SER A 189 -4.98 5.73 -11.87
N GLU A 190 -4.61 5.88 -10.60
CA GLU A 190 -5.49 5.68 -9.44
C GLU A 190 -6.68 6.66 -9.38
N SER A 191 -6.57 7.83 -10.05
CA SER A 191 -7.65 8.82 -10.11
C SER A 191 -8.56 8.66 -11.34
N GLN A 192 -8.31 7.69 -12.22
CA GLN A 192 -9.14 7.48 -13.41
C GLN A 192 -10.58 7.10 -13.06
N LYS A 193 -10.80 6.35 -11.98
CA LYS A 193 -12.14 6.01 -11.49
C LYS A 193 -12.97 7.26 -11.14
N ILE A 194 -12.35 8.26 -10.49
CA ILE A 194 -13.03 9.53 -10.16
C ILE A 194 -13.45 10.26 -11.45
N ILE A 195 -12.55 10.32 -12.44
CA ILE A 195 -12.85 10.92 -13.76
C ILE A 195 -14.00 10.17 -14.44
N GLU A 196 -14.05 8.85 -14.33
CA GLU A 196 -15.15 8.02 -14.86
C GLU A 196 -16.48 8.37 -14.19
N GLN A 197 -16.52 8.47 -12.87
CA GLN A 197 -17.74 8.82 -12.15
C GLN A 197 -18.24 10.23 -12.50
N ILE A 198 -17.35 11.22 -12.69
CA ILE A 198 -17.73 12.55 -13.18
C ILE A 198 -18.31 12.46 -14.59
N ALA A 199 -17.67 11.69 -15.48
CA ALA A 199 -18.15 11.53 -16.84
C ALA A 199 -19.51 10.82 -16.92
N GLU A 200 -19.73 9.76 -16.12
CA GLU A 200 -21.01 9.05 -16.00
C GLU A 200 -22.12 10.00 -15.52
N MET A 201 -21.85 10.75 -14.46
CA MET A 201 -22.78 11.76 -13.94
C MET A 201 -23.18 12.77 -15.03
N LEU A 202 -22.20 13.29 -15.79
CA LEU A 202 -22.47 14.25 -16.88
C LEU A 202 -23.20 13.62 -18.07
N LYS A 203 -22.94 12.35 -18.39
CA LYS A 203 -23.68 11.62 -19.45
C LYS A 203 -25.13 11.37 -19.08
N ALA A 204 -25.39 11.09 -17.81
CA ALA A 204 -26.76 10.91 -17.30
C ALA A 204 -27.54 12.24 -17.19
N ASN A 205 -26.84 13.39 -17.11
CA ASN A 205 -27.43 14.72 -16.91
C ASN A 205 -27.01 15.68 -18.00
N LEU A 206 -27.65 15.60 -19.19
CA LEU A 206 -27.22 16.26 -20.43
C LEU A 206 -27.23 17.81 -20.37
N SER A 207 -28.08 18.41 -19.55
CA SER A 207 -28.16 19.88 -19.40
C SER A 207 -27.16 20.43 -18.37
N LEU A 208 -26.55 19.58 -17.55
CA LEU A 208 -25.65 20.00 -16.49
C LEU A 208 -24.35 20.53 -17.09
N LYS A 209 -23.93 21.72 -16.66
CA LYS A 209 -22.65 22.34 -16.97
C LYS A 209 -21.85 22.48 -15.71
N ILE A 210 -20.54 22.30 -15.78
CA ILE A 210 -19.64 22.38 -14.63
C ILE A 210 -18.39 23.22 -14.92
N SER A 211 -17.84 23.80 -13.86
CA SER A 211 -16.48 24.32 -13.80
C SER A 211 -15.59 23.33 -13.04
N VAL A 212 -14.44 23.00 -13.60
CA VAL A 212 -13.37 22.27 -12.91
C VAL A 212 -12.44 23.30 -12.32
N GLU A 213 -12.33 23.34 -11.00
CA GLU A 213 -11.56 24.35 -10.29
C GLU A 213 -10.38 23.69 -9.52
N GLY A 214 -9.15 24.09 -9.87
CA GLY A 214 -7.94 23.55 -9.27
C GLY A 214 -7.44 24.43 -8.10
N HIS A 215 -6.96 23.76 -7.03
CA HIS A 215 -6.40 24.41 -5.85
C HIS A 215 -5.06 23.80 -5.48
N THR A 216 -4.21 24.57 -4.79
CA THR A 216 -2.94 24.12 -4.23
C THR A 216 -2.88 24.45 -2.73
N ASP A 217 -1.92 23.89 -2.04
CA ASP A 217 -1.41 24.42 -0.79
C ASP A 217 -0.57 25.70 -1.04
N ASN A 218 0.05 26.24 0.01
CA ASN A 218 0.89 27.43 -0.05
C ASN A 218 2.37 27.14 -0.31
N VAL A 219 2.75 25.93 -0.68
CA VAL A 219 4.15 25.59 -1.01
C VAL A 219 4.48 26.12 -2.40
N GLY A 220 5.55 26.92 -2.51
CA GLY A 220 5.95 27.60 -3.75
C GLY A 220 5.46 29.05 -3.86
N THR A 221 5.52 29.62 -5.06
CA THR A 221 5.07 31.00 -5.27
C THR A 221 3.60 31.06 -5.69
N PRO A 222 2.86 32.15 -5.35
CA PRO A 222 1.47 32.29 -5.78
C PRO A 222 1.30 32.18 -7.30
N ALA A 223 2.21 32.73 -8.08
CA ALA A 223 2.16 32.68 -9.55
C ALA A 223 2.34 31.23 -10.07
N THR A 224 3.29 30.47 -9.52
CA THR A 224 3.52 29.08 -9.88
C THR A 224 2.31 28.23 -9.49
N ASN A 225 1.76 28.43 -8.30
CA ASN A 225 0.58 27.72 -7.81
C ASN A 225 -0.66 27.99 -8.65
N LYS A 226 -0.82 29.25 -9.08
CA LYS A 226 -1.90 29.64 -10.00
C LYS A 226 -1.83 28.89 -11.32
N THR A 227 -0.66 28.88 -11.95
CA THR A 227 -0.42 28.17 -13.21
C THR A 227 -0.59 26.65 -13.05
N LEU A 228 -0.05 26.06 -11.99
CA LEU A 228 -0.14 24.63 -11.71
C LEU A 228 -1.60 24.19 -11.54
N SER A 229 -2.37 24.93 -10.73
CA SER A 229 -3.78 24.62 -10.49
C SER A 229 -4.63 24.75 -11.74
N GLU A 230 -4.36 25.74 -12.59
CA GLU A 230 -5.05 25.91 -13.87
C GLU A 230 -4.74 24.75 -14.84
N ASN A 231 -3.47 24.34 -14.93
CA ASN A 231 -3.07 23.22 -15.76
C ASN A 231 -3.72 21.91 -15.29
N ARG A 232 -3.80 21.67 -13.97
CA ARG A 232 -4.50 20.51 -13.40
C ARG A 232 -5.99 20.51 -13.71
N ALA A 233 -6.67 21.65 -13.57
CA ALA A 233 -8.06 21.79 -13.94
C ALA A 233 -8.29 21.51 -15.45
N LYS A 234 -7.41 22.01 -16.33
CA LYS A 234 -7.43 21.74 -17.76
C LYS A 234 -7.20 20.25 -18.08
N SER A 235 -6.31 19.58 -17.36
CA SER A 235 -6.08 18.14 -17.54
C SER A 235 -7.32 17.32 -17.20
N VAL A 236 -8.02 17.64 -16.12
CA VAL A 236 -9.29 16.99 -15.76
C VAL A 236 -10.36 17.28 -16.83
N MET A 237 -10.52 18.53 -17.25
CA MET A 237 -11.45 18.90 -18.33
C MET A 237 -11.16 18.12 -19.62
N ASN A 238 -9.90 18.04 -20.04
CA ASN A 238 -9.50 17.29 -21.22
C ASN A 238 -9.79 15.79 -21.11
N ALA A 239 -9.57 15.21 -19.92
CA ALA A 239 -9.90 13.81 -19.65
C ALA A 239 -11.42 13.55 -19.76
N LEU A 240 -12.26 14.48 -19.32
CA LEU A 240 -13.72 14.40 -19.49
C LEU A 240 -14.13 14.54 -20.96
N ILE A 241 -13.50 15.43 -21.72
CA ILE A 241 -13.72 15.55 -23.18
C ILE A 241 -13.34 14.25 -23.89
N ALA A 242 -12.20 13.63 -23.52
CA ALA A 242 -11.78 12.34 -24.08
C ALA A 242 -12.77 11.20 -23.76
N LYS A 243 -13.53 11.31 -22.66
CA LYS A 243 -14.64 10.39 -22.32
C LYS A 243 -15.97 10.75 -22.98
N GLY A 244 -15.98 11.71 -23.92
CA GLY A 244 -17.14 12.07 -24.73
C GLY A 244 -18.05 13.16 -24.16
N ILE A 245 -17.59 13.93 -23.17
CA ILE A 245 -18.34 15.08 -22.66
C ILE A 245 -18.11 16.30 -23.59
N ASP A 246 -19.19 16.96 -23.99
CA ASP A 246 -19.13 18.14 -24.84
C ASP A 246 -18.37 19.29 -24.13
N LYS A 247 -17.37 19.84 -24.81
CA LYS A 247 -16.54 20.95 -24.32
C LYS A 247 -17.35 22.17 -23.90
N SER A 248 -18.47 22.44 -24.55
CA SER A 248 -19.36 23.60 -24.24
C SER A 248 -20.03 23.49 -22.87
N ARG A 249 -19.98 22.32 -22.24
CA ARG A 249 -20.51 22.05 -20.92
C ARG A 249 -19.45 22.18 -19.81
N LEU A 250 -18.19 22.39 -20.18
CA LEU A 250 -17.05 22.35 -19.30
C LEU A 250 -16.31 23.69 -19.31
N SER A 251 -15.87 24.13 -18.15
CA SER A 251 -14.87 25.18 -17.99
C SER A 251 -13.77 24.73 -17.02
N ALA A 252 -12.61 25.36 -17.09
CA ALA A 252 -11.50 25.07 -16.19
C ALA A 252 -10.93 26.36 -15.62
N LYS A 253 -10.65 26.38 -14.31
CA LYS A 253 -10.11 27.53 -13.59
C LYS A 253 -9.09 27.07 -12.54
N GLY A 254 -7.98 27.77 -12.42
CA GLY A 254 -7.02 27.59 -11.34
C GLY A 254 -7.19 28.69 -10.30
N TRP A 255 -7.23 28.35 -9.04
CA TRP A 255 -7.24 29.28 -7.92
C TRP A 255 -5.87 29.40 -7.25
N GLY A 256 -4.95 28.46 -7.50
CA GLY A 256 -3.70 28.39 -6.77
C GLY A 256 -3.96 28.19 -5.28
N GLN A 257 -3.27 28.96 -4.46
CA GLN A 257 -3.39 28.95 -3.01
C GLN A 257 -4.41 29.94 -2.43
N ASP A 258 -5.15 30.68 -3.29
CA ASP A 258 -5.99 31.82 -2.87
C ASP A 258 -7.28 31.42 -2.14
N LYS A 259 -7.68 30.15 -2.21
CA LYS A 259 -8.90 29.63 -1.57
C LYS A 259 -8.60 28.40 -0.72
N PRO A 260 -7.89 28.55 0.41
CA PRO A 260 -7.66 27.42 1.31
C PRO A 260 -8.96 27.04 2.04
N ILE A 261 -9.15 25.73 2.26
CA ILE A 261 -10.24 25.18 3.08
C ILE A 261 -9.74 24.64 4.42
N SER A 262 -8.42 24.59 4.60
CA SER A 262 -7.76 24.10 5.81
C SER A 262 -6.47 24.85 6.07
N ASP A 263 -5.93 24.69 7.27
CA ASP A 263 -4.71 25.35 7.69
C ASP A 263 -3.48 24.83 6.92
N ASN A 264 -2.77 25.74 6.26
CA ASN A 264 -1.54 25.45 5.51
C ASN A 264 -0.30 25.27 6.39
N THR A 265 -0.39 25.37 7.71
CA THR A 265 0.74 25.13 8.62
C THR A 265 0.92 23.63 8.92
N THR A 266 -0.10 22.80 8.71
CA THR A 266 -0.07 21.37 8.92
C THR A 266 -0.04 20.59 7.60
N GLU A 267 0.59 19.43 7.57
CA GLU A 267 0.61 18.59 6.36
C GLU A 267 -0.80 18.07 6.00
N GLU A 268 -1.64 17.76 7.00
CA GLU A 268 -3.03 17.37 6.79
C GLU A 268 -3.84 18.51 6.16
N GLY A 269 -3.63 19.74 6.62
CA GLY A 269 -4.31 20.91 6.06
C GLY A 269 -3.85 21.22 4.64
N LYS A 270 -2.54 21.15 4.35
CA LYS A 270 -2.01 21.26 3.00
C LYS A 270 -2.58 20.17 2.07
N ALA A 271 -2.70 18.93 2.55
CA ALA A 271 -3.28 17.83 1.77
C ALA A 271 -4.74 18.13 1.39
N LYS A 272 -5.54 18.70 2.30
CA LYS A 272 -6.92 19.13 2.01
C LYS A 272 -6.98 20.30 1.01
N ASN A 273 -5.99 21.19 1.03
CA ASN A 273 -5.93 22.32 0.10
C ASN A 273 -5.53 21.89 -1.32
N ARG A 274 -4.75 20.80 -1.48
CA ARG A 274 -4.42 20.21 -2.79
C ARG A 274 -5.59 19.40 -3.35
N ARG A 275 -6.58 20.07 -3.94
CA ARG A 275 -7.83 19.49 -4.42
C ARG A 275 -8.27 20.01 -5.78
N VAL A 276 -9.22 19.34 -6.39
CA VAL A 276 -10.01 19.81 -7.52
C VAL A 276 -11.47 19.90 -7.07
N GLU A 277 -12.10 21.03 -7.32
CA GLU A 277 -13.54 21.17 -7.10
C GLU A 277 -14.28 21.06 -8.44
N ILE A 278 -15.39 20.36 -8.44
CA ILE A 278 -16.38 20.38 -9.51
C ILE A 278 -17.50 21.30 -9.04
N VAL A 279 -17.73 22.39 -9.78
CA VAL A 279 -18.70 23.43 -9.44
C VAL A 279 -19.79 23.44 -10.48
N LYS A 280 -21.04 23.43 -10.06
CA LYS A 280 -22.23 23.55 -10.94
C LYS A 280 -22.34 24.97 -11.49
N LEU A 281 -22.61 25.11 -12.80
CA LEU A 281 -22.78 26.38 -13.50
C LEU A 281 -24.26 26.68 -13.77
#